data_e231512a9807cf158fc2b38351b52566
#
_entry.id   e231512a9807cf158fc2b38351b52566
#
_cell.length_a   1.000
_cell.length_b   1.000
_cell.length_c   1.000
_cell.angle_alpha   90.00
_cell.angle_beta   90.00
_cell.angle_gamma   90.00
#
_symmetry.space_group_name_H-M   'P 1'
#
loop_
_entity.id
_entity.type
_entity.pdbx_description
1 polymer ?
#
loop_
_entity_poly.entity_id
_entity_poly.type
_entity_poly.pdbx_seq_one_letter_code
_entity_poly.pdbx_strand_id
1 'polypeptide(L)'
;MDATTADTTFRPAIPPRRAGKPLSLLPFLWISWRDPIQMWSERHFTEPQLHGSSAFGEILVVSHPEGVRHVLTENAANYVKGDLQRRVLGPMLAEGLLLTEGEVWRRARRILAPLFTPAKMATLNARMAEVCHARVAAWSLSARGRVLDIDSEMSGLTFDILSATMFSDELGGEARGFERALNQFLANGARIDPLDVLGAPDWAPRLGRLASFRSARFFEQRVTKLVEARRARIERGVETGDAPPADLLSALLLARDQNGGPGLTDEEVAANILTFILAGHETTARALGWTLHLLSRQPEYLARLQAEADAFDVSDPKWAEALPWTRAVLEETMRLFPPAPTMARKALADDEIGGQTIEAGATVIISPWILQRHQLLWDDPDAFKPERFLPENRKAIDRYAYIPFSAGPRVCIGAAFALQEAMIALAAILRIADVEALTTVEPRPVHQITLRSREPMRLRLRARRKG
;
A
#
# COMPACT_ATOMS: atom_id res chain seq x y z
N MET A 1 -29.80 38.64 8.40
CA MET A 1 -29.15 38.22 7.13
C MET A 1 -27.98 37.34 7.53
N ASP A 2 -28.25 36.03 7.68
CA ASP A 2 -27.19 35.07 7.95
C ASP A 2 -26.40 34.87 6.66
N ALA A 3 -25.14 35.34 6.66
CA ALA A 3 -24.20 34.98 5.65
C ALA A 3 -23.89 33.48 5.83
N THR A 4 -24.52 32.68 5.01
CA THR A 4 -24.14 31.26 4.84
C THR A 4 -22.68 31.26 4.47
N THR A 5 -21.81 30.95 5.42
CA THR A 5 -20.40 30.69 5.14
C THR A 5 -20.36 29.54 4.12
N ALA A 6 -19.99 29.88 2.88
CA ALA A 6 -19.83 28.87 1.84
C ALA A 6 -18.88 27.80 2.38
N ASP A 7 -19.33 26.54 2.38
CA ASP A 7 -18.52 25.38 2.76
C ASP A 7 -17.30 25.33 1.83
N THR A 8 -16.15 25.79 2.32
CA THR A 8 -14.87 25.83 1.58
C THR A 8 -14.12 24.49 1.64
N THR A 9 -14.76 23.46 2.20
CA THR A 9 -14.14 22.15 2.40
C THR A 9 -13.81 21.50 1.05
N PHE A 10 -12.55 21.20 0.84
CA PHE A 10 -12.08 20.57 -0.40
C PHE A 10 -12.52 19.10 -0.46
N ARG A 11 -13.12 18.74 -1.59
CA ARG A 11 -13.53 17.37 -1.92
C ARG A 11 -12.83 16.95 -3.21
N PRO A 12 -11.85 16.03 -3.14
CA PRO A 12 -11.16 15.53 -4.32
C PRO A 12 -12.11 14.77 -5.24
N ALA A 13 -11.80 14.76 -6.55
CA ALA A 13 -12.59 14.03 -7.53
C ALA A 13 -12.59 12.53 -7.26
N ILE A 14 -13.77 11.95 -7.25
CA ILE A 14 -13.97 10.49 -7.17
C ILE A 14 -14.78 10.02 -8.38
N PRO A 15 -14.64 8.75 -8.80
CA PRO A 15 -15.51 8.18 -9.82
C PRO A 15 -16.98 8.27 -9.38
N PRO A 16 -17.90 8.58 -10.31
CA PRO A 16 -19.32 8.62 -9.97
C PRO A 16 -19.78 7.26 -9.45
N ARG A 17 -20.49 7.28 -8.33
CA ARG A 17 -21.10 6.08 -7.77
C ARG A 17 -22.27 5.64 -8.64
N ARG A 18 -22.39 4.34 -8.85
CA ARG A 18 -23.47 3.81 -9.68
C ARG A 18 -24.81 3.86 -8.94
N ALA A 19 -25.90 4.06 -9.69
CA ALA A 19 -27.23 3.75 -9.17
C ALA A 19 -27.31 2.23 -8.83
N GLY A 20 -28.05 1.89 -7.78
CA GLY A 20 -28.03 0.57 -7.14
C GLY A 20 -28.51 -0.65 -7.97
N LYS A 21 -28.65 -0.53 -9.29
CA LYS A 21 -29.04 -1.67 -10.16
C LYS A 21 -27.90 -2.67 -10.30
N PRO A 22 -28.19 -4.00 -10.18
CA PRO A 22 -27.21 -5.04 -10.45
C PRO A 22 -26.59 -4.90 -11.85
N LEU A 23 -25.32 -5.26 -11.96
CA LEU A 23 -24.65 -5.35 -13.26
C LEU A 23 -25.00 -6.67 -13.94
N SER A 24 -25.34 -6.63 -15.22
CA SER A 24 -25.32 -7.83 -16.05
C SER A 24 -23.87 -8.28 -16.33
N LEU A 25 -23.69 -9.54 -16.75
CA LEU A 25 -22.37 -10.18 -16.83
C LEU A 25 -21.36 -9.40 -17.67
N LEU A 26 -21.73 -8.93 -18.87
CA LEU A 26 -20.79 -8.23 -19.76
C LEU A 26 -20.31 -6.89 -19.20
N PRO A 27 -21.17 -5.98 -18.72
CA PRO A 27 -20.73 -4.78 -18.00
C PRO A 27 -19.91 -5.10 -16.74
N PHE A 28 -20.25 -6.15 -15.99
CA PHE A 28 -19.48 -6.57 -14.82
C PHE A 28 -18.05 -6.95 -15.21
N LEU A 29 -17.86 -7.81 -16.23
CA LEU A 29 -16.54 -8.22 -16.71
C LEU A 29 -15.74 -7.04 -17.29
N TRP A 30 -16.40 -6.15 -18.02
CA TRP A 30 -15.77 -4.96 -18.58
C TRP A 30 -15.26 -4.00 -17.50
N ILE A 31 -16.09 -3.73 -16.48
CA ILE A 31 -15.73 -2.85 -15.37
C ILE A 31 -14.64 -3.51 -14.51
N SER A 32 -14.75 -4.81 -14.21
CA SER A 32 -13.73 -5.56 -13.46
C SER A 32 -12.36 -5.50 -14.12
N TRP A 33 -12.33 -5.56 -15.44
CA TRP A 33 -11.09 -5.49 -16.21
C TRP A 33 -10.52 -4.06 -16.30
N ARG A 34 -11.42 -3.07 -16.49
CA ARG A 34 -10.99 -1.69 -16.78
C ARG A 34 -10.74 -0.86 -15.52
N ASP A 35 -11.64 -0.93 -14.56
CA ASP A 35 -11.60 -0.13 -13.33
C ASP A 35 -12.57 -0.70 -12.27
N PRO A 36 -12.13 -1.68 -11.48
CA PRO A 36 -12.99 -2.33 -10.49
C PRO A 36 -13.63 -1.39 -9.45
N ILE A 37 -13.07 -0.18 -9.23
CA ILE A 37 -13.64 0.79 -8.30
C ILE A 37 -15.03 1.26 -8.72
N GLN A 38 -15.33 1.22 -10.02
CA GLN A 38 -16.65 1.60 -10.56
C GLN A 38 -17.71 0.53 -10.39
N MET A 39 -17.39 -0.63 -9.82
CA MET A 39 -18.40 -1.65 -9.47
C MET A 39 -19.26 -1.21 -8.30
N TRP A 40 -18.77 -0.34 -7.45
CA TRP A 40 -19.45 0.07 -6.24
C TRP A 40 -20.61 1.02 -6.53
N SER A 41 -21.78 0.68 -6.02
CA SER A 41 -22.99 1.51 -6.08
C SER A 41 -23.15 2.35 -4.81
N GLU A 42 -24.03 3.34 -4.81
CA GLU A 42 -24.32 4.19 -3.66
C GLU A 42 -24.70 3.37 -2.42
N ARG A 43 -25.43 2.26 -2.59
CA ARG A 43 -25.81 1.37 -1.50
C ARG A 43 -24.63 0.83 -0.69
N HIS A 44 -23.46 0.60 -1.32
CA HIS A 44 -22.27 0.13 -0.63
C HIS A 44 -21.69 1.17 0.35
N PHE A 45 -22.06 2.44 0.19
CA PHE A 45 -21.60 3.54 1.05
C PHE A 45 -22.64 3.94 2.12
N THR A 46 -23.85 3.35 2.06
CA THR A 46 -24.96 3.66 2.96
C THR A 46 -25.46 2.46 3.75
N GLU A 47 -25.30 1.25 3.24
CA GLU A 47 -25.74 0.02 3.88
C GLU A 47 -24.57 -0.71 4.55
N PRO A 48 -24.73 -1.22 5.79
CA PRO A 48 -23.62 -1.81 6.54
C PRO A 48 -23.06 -3.08 5.90
N GLN A 49 -23.88 -3.76 5.09
CA GLN A 49 -23.47 -4.92 4.32
C GLN A 49 -24.41 -5.13 3.13
N LEU A 50 -23.87 -5.72 2.08
CA LEU A 50 -24.62 -6.08 0.89
C LEU A 50 -24.32 -7.51 0.48
N HIS A 51 -25.36 -8.33 0.44
CA HIS A 51 -25.31 -9.69 -0.05
C HIS A 51 -25.73 -9.74 -1.53
N GLY A 52 -25.02 -10.53 -2.31
CA GLY A 52 -25.34 -10.79 -3.71
C GLY A 52 -24.93 -12.20 -4.09
N SER A 53 -25.65 -12.79 -5.03
CA SER A 53 -25.22 -14.03 -5.68
C SER A 53 -24.80 -13.76 -7.11
N SER A 54 -23.80 -14.45 -7.57
CA SER A 54 -23.31 -14.39 -8.95
C SER A 54 -23.14 -15.80 -9.50
N ALA A 55 -22.88 -15.91 -10.81
CA ALA A 55 -22.51 -17.19 -11.40
C ALA A 55 -21.24 -17.82 -10.79
N PHE A 56 -20.52 -17.06 -9.96
CA PHE A 56 -19.25 -17.45 -9.29
C PHE A 56 -19.43 -17.72 -7.79
N GLY A 57 -20.66 -17.86 -7.32
CA GLY A 57 -21.00 -18.07 -5.92
C GLY A 57 -21.54 -16.83 -5.21
N GLU A 58 -21.69 -16.95 -3.92
CA GLU A 58 -22.15 -15.88 -3.06
C GLU A 58 -21.05 -14.88 -2.76
N ILE A 59 -21.45 -13.61 -2.71
CA ILE A 59 -20.55 -12.49 -2.37
C ILE A 59 -21.24 -11.67 -1.28
N LEU A 60 -20.54 -11.47 -0.17
CA LEU A 60 -20.92 -10.51 0.85
C LEU A 60 -19.91 -9.36 0.87
N VAL A 61 -20.38 -8.13 0.74
CA VAL A 61 -19.59 -6.93 0.96
C VAL A 61 -19.88 -6.42 2.37
N VAL A 62 -18.85 -6.36 3.21
CA VAL A 62 -18.96 -5.93 4.62
C VAL A 62 -18.39 -4.52 4.76
N SER A 63 -19.22 -3.58 5.23
CA SER A 63 -18.90 -2.16 5.35
C SER A 63 -19.16 -1.60 6.77
N HIS A 64 -19.23 -2.45 7.80
CA HIS A 64 -19.40 -2.06 9.19
C HIS A 64 -18.30 -2.65 10.09
N PRO A 65 -17.85 -1.92 11.12
CA PRO A 65 -16.70 -2.29 11.95
C PRO A 65 -16.80 -3.67 12.61
N GLU A 66 -17.98 -4.05 13.10
CA GLU A 66 -18.21 -5.35 13.76
C GLU A 66 -17.96 -6.52 12.80
N GLY A 67 -18.53 -6.47 11.59
CA GLY A 67 -18.30 -7.51 10.58
C GLY A 67 -16.85 -7.54 10.09
N VAL A 68 -16.22 -6.38 9.96
CA VAL A 68 -14.77 -6.29 9.64
C VAL A 68 -13.95 -6.93 10.75
N ARG A 69 -14.27 -6.67 12.02
CA ARG A 69 -13.61 -7.27 13.19
C ARG A 69 -13.80 -8.78 13.21
N HIS A 70 -15.01 -9.25 12.97
CA HIS A 70 -15.34 -10.67 12.91
C HIS A 70 -14.47 -11.38 11.86
N VAL A 71 -14.50 -10.93 10.61
CA VAL A 71 -13.80 -11.58 9.49
C VAL A 71 -12.29 -11.50 9.61
N LEU A 72 -11.74 -10.35 10.02
CA LEU A 72 -10.29 -10.13 10.01
C LEU A 72 -9.60 -10.51 11.31
N THR A 73 -10.34 -10.65 12.41
CA THR A 73 -9.74 -10.84 13.75
C THR A 73 -10.35 -12.01 14.51
N GLU A 74 -11.65 -11.99 14.80
CA GLU A 74 -12.28 -12.93 15.72
C GLU A 74 -12.38 -14.33 15.11
N ASN A 75 -12.83 -14.42 13.85
CA ASN A 75 -12.95 -15.68 13.11
C ASN A 75 -12.00 -15.74 11.89
N ALA A 76 -10.84 -15.06 11.98
CA ALA A 76 -9.88 -14.96 10.88
C ALA A 76 -9.38 -16.33 10.36
N ALA A 77 -9.48 -17.39 11.16
CA ALA A 77 -9.12 -18.75 10.76
C ALA A 77 -10.08 -19.33 9.71
N ASN A 78 -11.34 -18.89 9.71
CA ASN A 78 -12.36 -19.30 8.73
C ASN A 78 -12.24 -18.58 7.38
N TYR A 79 -11.42 -17.51 7.31
CA TYR A 79 -11.36 -16.63 6.15
C TYR A 79 -9.98 -16.61 5.50
N VAL A 80 -9.80 -17.39 4.44
CA VAL A 80 -8.55 -17.45 3.67
C VAL A 80 -8.58 -16.48 2.50
N LYS A 81 -7.43 -16.22 1.91
CA LYS A 81 -7.32 -15.39 0.70
C LYS A 81 -7.99 -16.04 -0.49
N GLY A 82 -8.72 -15.22 -1.27
CA GLY A 82 -9.44 -15.70 -2.45
C GLY A 82 -8.53 -16.21 -3.56
N ASP A 83 -9.05 -17.14 -4.36
CA ASP A 83 -8.31 -17.76 -5.47
C ASP A 83 -7.85 -16.75 -6.53
N LEU A 84 -8.63 -15.68 -6.75
CA LEU A 84 -8.28 -14.61 -7.69
C LEU A 84 -6.95 -13.94 -7.35
N GLN A 85 -6.71 -13.65 -6.06
CA GLN A 85 -5.46 -13.03 -5.62
C GLN A 85 -4.25 -13.95 -5.90
N ARG A 86 -4.40 -15.25 -5.67
CA ARG A 86 -3.35 -16.23 -5.98
C ARG A 86 -3.08 -16.33 -7.49
N ARG A 87 -4.12 -16.30 -8.31
CA ARG A 87 -3.99 -16.34 -9.78
C ARG A 87 -3.25 -15.14 -10.34
N VAL A 88 -3.56 -13.93 -9.83
CA VAL A 88 -2.96 -12.68 -10.32
C VAL A 88 -1.53 -12.50 -9.82
N LEU A 89 -1.26 -12.74 -8.53
CA LEU A 89 0.04 -12.47 -7.91
C LEU A 89 0.93 -13.70 -7.78
N GLY A 90 0.35 -14.91 -7.87
CA GLY A 90 1.06 -16.18 -7.70
C GLY A 90 2.31 -16.34 -8.56
N PRO A 91 2.28 -16.01 -9.86
CA PRO A 91 3.46 -16.14 -10.72
C PRO A 91 4.70 -15.39 -10.23
N MET A 92 4.54 -14.37 -9.39
CA MET A 92 5.65 -13.58 -8.84
C MET A 92 5.90 -13.83 -7.35
N LEU A 93 4.88 -14.18 -6.56
CA LEU A 93 4.93 -14.15 -5.09
C LEU A 93 4.59 -15.50 -4.45
N ALA A 94 4.56 -16.61 -5.18
CA ALA A 94 3.94 -17.89 -4.80
C ALA A 94 4.16 -18.32 -3.34
N GLU A 95 5.40 -18.30 -2.87
CA GLU A 95 5.78 -18.78 -1.53
C GLU A 95 6.02 -17.64 -0.52
N GLY A 96 5.70 -16.39 -0.89
CA GLY A 96 5.89 -15.23 -0.02
C GLY A 96 4.76 -15.07 1.00
N LEU A 97 5.02 -14.30 2.06
CA LEU A 97 4.11 -14.04 3.17
C LEU A 97 2.73 -13.50 2.73
N LEU A 98 2.68 -12.80 1.59
CA LEU A 98 1.43 -12.25 1.06
C LEU A 98 0.46 -13.34 0.56
N LEU A 99 0.94 -14.47 0.04
CA LEU A 99 0.07 -15.49 -0.59
C LEU A 99 0.00 -16.81 0.17
N THR A 100 0.97 -17.11 1.03
CA THR A 100 0.97 -18.34 1.85
C THR A 100 -0.16 -18.34 2.87
N GLU A 101 -0.65 -19.55 3.21
CA GLU A 101 -1.73 -19.78 4.15
C GLU A 101 -1.37 -20.86 5.19
N GLY A 102 -2.21 -21.05 6.19
CA GLY A 102 -2.08 -22.11 7.20
C GLY A 102 -0.78 -22.03 8.01
N GLU A 103 -0.16 -23.20 8.24
CA GLU A 103 1.06 -23.29 9.05
C GLU A 103 2.29 -22.67 8.38
N VAL A 104 2.38 -22.74 7.05
CA VAL A 104 3.48 -22.09 6.30
C VAL A 104 3.49 -20.61 6.57
N TRP A 105 2.33 -19.97 6.45
CA TRP A 105 2.20 -18.56 6.77
C TRP A 105 2.47 -18.24 8.24
N ARG A 106 1.90 -19.04 9.17
CA ARG A 106 2.09 -18.77 10.62
C ARG A 106 3.56 -18.83 10.99
N ARG A 107 4.29 -19.85 10.50
CA ARG A 107 5.72 -19.98 10.70
C ARG A 107 6.49 -18.79 10.12
N ALA A 108 6.28 -18.46 8.85
CA ALA A 108 6.94 -17.33 8.22
C ALA A 108 6.63 -16.01 8.95
N ARG A 109 5.35 -15.76 9.29
CA ARG A 109 4.94 -14.56 10.04
C ARG A 109 5.62 -14.45 11.40
N ARG A 110 5.74 -15.55 12.15
CA ARG A 110 6.39 -15.58 13.46
C ARG A 110 7.88 -15.25 13.37
N ILE A 111 8.56 -15.74 12.34
CA ILE A 111 9.98 -15.46 12.09
C ILE A 111 10.18 -14.01 11.68
N LEU A 112 9.31 -13.49 10.80
CA LEU A 112 9.48 -12.20 10.16
C LEU A 112 8.99 -11.01 11.03
N ALA A 113 7.90 -11.19 11.79
CA ALA A 113 7.29 -10.06 12.53
C ALA A 113 8.24 -9.33 13.48
N PRO A 114 9.15 -10.00 14.21
CA PRO A 114 10.11 -9.30 15.07
C PRO A 114 11.06 -8.35 14.33
N LEU A 115 11.28 -8.56 13.03
CA LEU A 115 12.15 -7.73 12.20
C LEU A 115 11.47 -6.41 11.78
N PHE A 116 10.12 -6.35 11.86
CA PHE A 116 9.32 -5.20 11.43
C PHE A 116 8.70 -4.42 12.60
N THR A 117 9.20 -4.61 13.82
CA THR A 117 8.74 -3.81 14.97
C THR A 117 9.12 -2.34 14.78
N PRO A 118 8.33 -1.39 15.34
CA PRO A 118 8.65 0.04 15.23
C PRO A 118 10.08 0.37 15.67
N ALA A 119 10.60 -0.27 16.73
CA ALA A 119 11.95 -0.07 17.21
C ALA A 119 13.02 -0.54 16.20
N LYS A 120 12.80 -1.67 15.50
CA LYS A 120 13.70 -2.13 14.44
C LYS A 120 13.63 -1.24 13.22
N MET A 121 12.43 -0.81 12.84
CA MET A 121 12.28 0.12 11.70
C MET A 121 12.92 1.47 11.97
N ALA A 122 12.90 1.95 13.23
CA ALA A 122 13.57 3.19 13.62
C ALA A 122 15.08 3.18 13.36
N THR A 123 15.73 2.02 13.38
CA THR A 123 17.16 1.92 13.05
C THR A 123 17.49 2.25 11.58
N LEU A 124 16.48 2.24 10.71
CA LEU A 124 16.60 2.54 9.28
C LEU A 124 16.30 4.02 8.96
N ASN A 125 15.78 4.80 9.91
CA ASN A 125 15.32 6.17 9.65
C ASN A 125 16.40 7.10 9.11
N ALA A 126 17.61 7.04 9.66
CA ALA A 126 18.74 7.86 9.19
C ALA A 126 19.07 7.54 7.72
N ARG A 127 19.06 6.26 7.35
CA ARG A 127 19.30 5.84 5.97
C ARG A 127 18.17 6.26 5.03
N MET A 128 16.90 6.15 5.48
CA MET A 128 15.75 6.67 4.72
C MET A 128 15.88 8.18 4.46
N ALA A 129 16.24 8.96 5.50
CA ALA A 129 16.41 10.40 5.38
C ALA A 129 17.55 10.78 4.43
N GLU A 130 18.68 10.08 4.50
CA GLU A 130 19.82 10.27 3.59
C GLU A 130 19.40 10.07 2.12
N VAL A 131 18.70 8.97 1.81
CA VAL A 131 18.22 8.68 0.47
C VAL A 131 17.20 9.74 0.01
N CYS A 132 16.27 10.13 0.89
CA CYS A 132 15.31 11.19 0.59
C CYS A 132 16.02 12.51 0.24
N HIS A 133 16.98 12.93 1.06
CA HIS A 133 17.72 14.17 0.82
C HIS A 133 18.51 14.12 -0.49
N ALA A 134 19.19 13.00 -0.78
CA ALA A 134 19.93 12.82 -2.03
C ALA A 134 19.00 12.91 -3.26
N ARG A 135 17.84 12.23 -3.23
CA ARG A 135 16.86 12.25 -4.31
C ARG A 135 16.29 13.65 -4.53
N VAL A 136 15.87 14.31 -3.45
CA VAL A 136 15.26 15.64 -3.50
C VAL A 136 16.26 16.70 -3.96
N ALA A 137 17.53 16.63 -3.53
CA ALA A 137 18.61 17.50 -4.00
C ALA A 137 18.85 17.35 -5.52
N ALA A 138 18.73 16.13 -6.05
CA ALA A 138 18.90 15.88 -7.49
C ALA A 138 17.80 16.53 -8.37
N TRP A 139 16.70 16.97 -7.78
CA TRP A 139 15.68 17.74 -8.53
C TRP A 139 16.17 19.13 -8.94
N SER A 140 17.19 19.66 -8.30
CA SER A 140 17.81 20.96 -8.63
C SER A 140 16.75 22.08 -8.79
N LEU A 141 15.89 22.22 -7.78
CA LEU A 141 14.77 23.16 -7.81
C LEU A 141 15.25 24.60 -7.88
N SER A 142 14.54 25.41 -8.64
CA SER A 142 14.75 26.86 -8.77
C SER A 142 13.45 27.62 -8.42
N ALA A 143 13.54 28.94 -8.36
CA ALA A 143 12.36 29.79 -8.16
C ALA A 143 11.33 29.67 -9.30
N ARG A 144 11.75 29.31 -10.54
CA ARG A 144 10.85 29.02 -11.67
C ARG A 144 10.11 27.70 -11.51
N GLY A 145 10.67 26.80 -10.70
CA GLY A 145 10.17 25.46 -10.47
C GLY A 145 10.49 24.46 -11.58
N ARG A 146 10.29 23.20 -11.24
CA ARG A 146 10.41 22.05 -12.14
C ARG A 146 9.09 21.29 -12.15
N VAL A 147 8.65 20.89 -13.32
CA VAL A 147 7.48 20.03 -13.48
C VAL A 147 7.94 18.58 -13.36
N LEU A 148 7.31 17.87 -12.41
CA LEU A 148 7.59 16.46 -12.16
C LEU A 148 6.31 15.64 -12.34
N ASP A 149 6.45 14.43 -12.87
CA ASP A 149 5.44 13.39 -12.79
C ASP A 149 5.59 12.73 -11.42
N ILE A 150 4.68 13.06 -10.52
CA ILE A 150 4.77 12.68 -9.10
C ILE A 150 4.65 11.17 -8.90
N ASP A 151 3.84 10.49 -9.70
CA ASP A 151 3.74 9.03 -9.63
C ASP A 151 5.08 8.35 -9.92
N SER A 152 5.79 8.81 -10.95
CA SER A 152 7.11 8.31 -11.32
C SER A 152 8.17 8.67 -10.29
N GLU A 153 8.18 9.92 -9.80
CA GLU A 153 9.16 10.38 -8.82
C GLU A 153 9.00 9.68 -7.47
N MET A 154 7.78 9.51 -6.98
CA MET A 154 7.54 8.79 -5.73
C MET A 154 7.84 7.30 -5.86
N SER A 155 7.54 6.68 -7.01
CA SER A 155 7.96 5.30 -7.29
C SER A 155 9.49 5.16 -7.25
N GLY A 156 10.23 6.06 -7.90
CA GLY A 156 11.68 6.04 -7.84
C GLY A 156 12.23 6.26 -6.42
N LEU A 157 11.65 7.21 -5.67
CA LEU A 157 12.08 7.50 -4.29
C LEU A 157 11.88 6.28 -3.37
N THR A 158 10.70 5.69 -3.37
CA THR A 158 10.40 4.51 -2.52
C THR A 158 11.23 3.29 -2.93
N PHE A 159 11.54 3.14 -4.22
CA PHE A 159 12.45 2.09 -4.68
C PHE A 159 13.89 2.32 -4.19
N ASP A 160 14.40 3.56 -4.26
CA ASP A 160 15.73 3.91 -3.77
C ASP A 160 15.83 3.65 -2.24
N ILE A 161 14.80 4.01 -1.46
CA ILE A 161 14.74 3.75 -0.02
C ILE A 161 14.74 2.24 0.27
N LEU A 162 13.91 1.46 -0.42
CA LEU A 162 13.89 0.01 -0.27
C LEU A 162 15.24 -0.61 -0.61
N SER A 163 15.85 -0.20 -1.72
CA SER A 163 17.19 -0.68 -2.13
C SER A 163 18.23 -0.44 -1.04
N ALA A 164 18.27 0.78 -0.51
CA ALA A 164 19.24 1.17 0.50
C ALA A 164 19.02 0.49 1.86
N THR A 165 17.77 0.28 2.26
CA THR A 165 17.42 -0.27 3.58
C THR A 165 17.33 -1.79 3.60
N MET A 166 16.96 -2.40 2.48
CA MET A 166 16.85 -3.86 2.37
C MET A 166 18.14 -4.52 1.92
N PHE A 167 18.96 -3.87 1.07
CA PHE A 167 20.09 -4.51 0.37
C PHE A 167 21.41 -3.75 0.52
N SER A 168 21.46 -2.68 1.33
CA SER A 168 22.66 -1.84 1.46
C SER A 168 23.24 -1.43 0.10
N ASP A 169 22.36 -1.09 -0.86
CA ASP A 169 22.69 -0.70 -2.25
C ASP A 169 23.37 -1.81 -3.10
N GLU A 170 23.34 -3.06 -2.68
CA GLU A 170 23.95 -4.18 -3.45
C GLU A 170 23.25 -4.44 -4.81
N LEU A 171 22.06 -3.86 -5.06
CA LEU A 171 21.48 -3.84 -6.40
C LEU A 171 22.30 -3.00 -7.39
N GLY A 172 23.06 -2.02 -6.91
CA GLY A 172 24.00 -1.23 -7.68
C GLY A 172 23.45 -0.71 -9.02
N GLY A 173 24.22 -0.85 -10.09
CA GLY A 173 23.83 -0.42 -11.44
C GLY A 173 22.62 -1.14 -12.03
N GLU A 174 22.18 -2.27 -11.44
CA GLU A 174 21.00 -3.02 -11.88
C GLU A 174 19.68 -2.49 -11.30
N ALA A 175 19.74 -1.62 -10.28
CA ALA A 175 18.56 -1.07 -9.58
C ALA A 175 17.53 -0.46 -10.56
N ARG A 176 17.98 0.34 -11.53
CA ARG A 176 17.09 0.93 -12.56
C ARG A 176 16.49 -0.10 -13.51
N GLY A 177 17.20 -1.20 -13.78
CA GLY A 177 16.68 -2.31 -14.59
C GLY A 177 15.57 -3.05 -13.85
N PHE A 178 15.80 -3.27 -12.55
CA PHE A 178 14.86 -3.91 -11.64
C PHE A 178 13.58 -3.07 -11.48
N GLU A 179 13.72 -1.76 -11.20
CA GLU A 179 12.59 -0.82 -11.11
C GLU A 179 11.73 -0.81 -12.39
N ARG A 180 12.37 -0.73 -13.57
CA ARG A 180 11.64 -0.76 -14.87
C ARG A 180 10.87 -2.06 -15.07
N ALA A 181 11.48 -3.20 -14.76
CA ALA A 181 10.83 -4.50 -14.88
C ALA A 181 9.65 -4.62 -13.90
N LEU A 182 9.78 -4.09 -12.68
CA LEU A 182 8.72 -4.05 -11.68
C LEU A 182 7.54 -3.19 -12.16
N ASN A 183 7.80 -2.00 -12.65
CA ASN A 183 6.77 -1.11 -13.20
C ASN A 183 6.07 -1.73 -14.42
N GLN A 184 6.79 -2.46 -15.29
CA GLN A 184 6.19 -3.21 -16.40
C GLN A 184 5.31 -4.36 -15.93
N PHE A 185 5.75 -5.11 -14.92
CA PHE A 185 4.93 -6.17 -14.31
C PHE A 185 3.63 -5.59 -13.74
N LEU A 186 3.71 -4.53 -12.96
CA LEU A 186 2.57 -3.86 -12.36
C LEU A 186 1.60 -3.26 -13.40
N ALA A 187 2.12 -2.76 -14.51
CA ALA A 187 1.30 -2.18 -15.57
C ALA A 187 0.57 -3.22 -16.42
N ASN A 188 1.20 -4.36 -16.69
CA ASN A 188 0.73 -5.32 -17.70
C ASN A 188 0.33 -6.68 -17.10
N GLY A 189 1.05 -7.16 -16.10
CA GLY A 189 0.89 -8.50 -15.54
C GLY A 189 -0.09 -8.62 -14.41
N ALA A 190 -0.37 -7.51 -13.77
CA ALA A 190 -1.12 -7.45 -12.53
C ALA A 190 -2.57 -6.98 -12.74
N ARG A 191 -3.09 -7.05 -13.97
CA ARG A 191 -4.50 -6.77 -14.27
C ARG A 191 -5.35 -8.00 -14.00
N ILE A 192 -6.54 -7.76 -13.46
CA ILE A 192 -7.56 -8.79 -13.34
C ILE A 192 -8.04 -9.17 -14.75
N ASP A 193 -7.66 -10.37 -15.21
CA ASP A 193 -8.14 -10.88 -16.49
C ASP A 193 -9.59 -11.36 -16.35
N PRO A 194 -10.50 -11.05 -17.28
CA PRO A 194 -11.88 -11.56 -17.25
C PRO A 194 -11.95 -13.08 -17.13
N LEU A 195 -11.01 -13.82 -17.70
CA LEU A 195 -10.93 -15.28 -17.57
C LEU A 195 -10.58 -15.73 -16.16
N ASP A 196 -9.83 -14.95 -15.39
CA ASP A 196 -9.57 -15.24 -13.98
C ASP A 196 -10.80 -15.03 -13.11
N VAL A 197 -11.59 -14.00 -13.42
CA VAL A 197 -12.89 -13.74 -12.78
C VAL A 197 -13.87 -14.86 -13.10
N LEU A 198 -13.89 -15.33 -14.35
CA LEU A 198 -14.75 -16.45 -14.80
C LEU A 198 -14.29 -17.82 -14.28
N GLY A 199 -13.21 -17.89 -13.51
CA GLY A 199 -12.70 -19.16 -13.00
C GLY A 199 -12.14 -20.09 -14.09
N ALA A 200 -11.78 -19.54 -15.27
CA ALA A 200 -11.25 -20.34 -16.37
C ALA A 200 -10.00 -21.13 -15.93
N PRO A 201 -9.79 -22.35 -16.45
CA PRO A 201 -8.64 -23.18 -16.12
C PRO A 201 -7.32 -22.47 -16.39
N ASP A 202 -6.25 -22.85 -15.68
CA ASP A 202 -4.94 -22.19 -15.76
C ASP A 202 -4.27 -22.34 -17.13
N TRP A 203 -4.62 -23.35 -17.93
CA TRP A 203 -4.14 -23.51 -19.31
C TRP A 203 -4.78 -22.54 -20.32
N ALA A 204 -5.89 -21.87 -19.96
CA ALA A 204 -6.52 -20.90 -20.85
C ALA A 204 -5.57 -19.71 -21.12
N PRO A 205 -5.36 -19.32 -22.39
CA PRO A 205 -4.39 -18.29 -22.73
C PRO A 205 -4.83 -16.92 -22.23
N ARG A 206 -3.96 -16.26 -21.49
CA ARG A 206 -4.14 -14.90 -20.97
C ARG A 206 -3.02 -14.02 -21.50
N LEU A 207 -3.38 -12.98 -22.25
CA LEU A 207 -2.39 -12.12 -22.94
C LEU A 207 -1.41 -11.43 -21.99
N GLY A 208 -1.85 -11.07 -20.77
CA GLY A 208 -0.97 -10.48 -19.75
C GLY A 208 -0.01 -11.47 -19.09
N ARG A 209 -0.34 -12.75 -19.04
CA ARG A 209 0.46 -13.77 -18.31
C ARG A 209 1.84 -14.03 -18.93
N LEU A 210 1.95 -14.03 -20.26
CA LEU A 210 3.23 -14.25 -20.94
C LEU A 210 4.26 -13.16 -20.59
N ALA A 211 3.82 -11.90 -20.56
CA ALA A 211 4.68 -10.79 -20.13
C ALA A 211 5.07 -10.92 -18.64
N SER A 212 4.11 -11.34 -17.80
CA SER A 212 4.32 -11.55 -16.36
C SER A 212 5.33 -12.65 -16.06
N PHE A 213 5.30 -13.77 -16.77
CA PHE A 213 6.25 -14.87 -16.58
C PHE A 213 7.70 -14.46 -16.87
N ARG A 214 7.93 -13.64 -17.90
CA ARG A 214 9.28 -13.15 -18.19
C ARG A 214 9.80 -12.25 -17.09
N SER A 215 8.96 -11.33 -16.61
CA SER A 215 9.30 -10.44 -15.50
C SER A 215 9.52 -11.22 -14.21
N ALA A 216 8.61 -12.14 -13.86
CA ALA A 216 8.74 -12.98 -12.65
C ALA A 216 10.05 -13.77 -12.64
N ARG A 217 10.39 -14.43 -13.77
CA ARG A 217 11.64 -15.19 -13.89
C ARG A 217 12.88 -14.31 -13.80
N PHE A 218 12.83 -13.11 -14.35
CA PHE A 218 13.91 -12.13 -14.20
C PHE A 218 14.12 -11.76 -12.72
N PHE A 219 13.04 -11.45 -12.00
CA PHE A 219 13.10 -11.10 -10.58
C PHE A 219 13.60 -12.26 -9.72
N GLU A 220 13.04 -13.44 -9.92
CA GLU A 220 13.43 -14.64 -9.20
C GLU A 220 14.94 -14.89 -9.32
N GLN A 221 15.46 -14.92 -10.55
CA GLN A 221 16.89 -15.15 -10.80
C GLN A 221 17.78 -14.09 -10.15
N ARG A 222 17.35 -12.81 -10.13
CA ARG A 222 18.15 -11.72 -9.56
C ARG A 222 18.14 -11.76 -8.04
N VAL A 223 16.97 -11.99 -7.44
CA VAL A 223 16.86 -12.06 -5.99
C VAL A 223 17.54 -13.32 -5.45
N THR A 224 17.42 -14.47 -6.13
CA THR A 224 18.14 -15.70 -5.72
C THR A 224 19.65 -15.46 -5.69
N LYS A 225 20.22 -14.87 -6.75
CA LYS A 225 21.66 -14.53 -6.78
C LYS A 225 22.07 -13.59 -5.65
N LEU A 226 21.23 -12.59 -5.33
CA LEU A 226 21.49 -11.66 -4.24
C LEU A 226 21.48 -12.37 -2.88
N VAL A 227 20.54 -13.29 -2.66
CA VAL A 227 20.44 -14.12 -1.44
C VAL A 227 21.67 -15.01 -1.30
N GLU A 228 22.05 -15.74 -2.36
CA GLU A 228 23.23 -16.62 -2.39
C GLU A 228 24.53 -15.83 -2.10
N ALA A 229 24.71 -14.70 -2.75
CA ALA A 229 25.89 -13.85 -2.56
C ALA A 229 25.98 -13.31 -1.11
N ARG A 230 24.84 -12.89 -0.53
CA ARG A 230 24.80 -12.41 0.84
C ARG A 230 25.05 -13.54 1.85
N ARG A 231 24.50 -14.73 1.63
CA ARG A 231 24.75 -15.89 2.48
C ARG A 231 26.23 -16.24 2.49
N ALA A 232 26.84 -16.34 1.33
CA ALA A 232 28.29 -16.60 1.22
C ALA A 232 29.14 -15.49 1.89
N ARG A 233 28.68 -14.24 1.88
CA ARG A 233 29.34 -13.14 2.60
C ARG A 233 29.21 -13.28 4.11
N ILE A 234 28.02 -13.66 4.61
CA ILE A 234 27.79 -13.91 6.05
C ILE A 234 28.67 -15.09 6.53
N GLU A 235 28.73 -16.18 5.77
CA GLU A 235 29.54 -17.36 6.11
C GLU A 235 31.02 -17.00 6.17
N ARG A 236 31.57 -16.29 5.18
CA ARG A 236 32.96 -15.80 5.21
C ARG A 236 33.19 -14.83 6.39
N GLY A 237 32.23 -13.96 6.70
CA GLY A 237 32.34 -13.03 7.82
C GLY A 237 32.45 -13.75 9.17
N VAL A 238 31.77 -14.90 9.35
CA VAL A 238 31.93 -15.73 10.54
C VAL A 238 33.37 -16.22 10.68
N GLU A 239 34.03 -16.55 9.58
CA GLU A 239 35.45 -17.01 9.56
C GLU A 239 36.43 -15.85 9.79
N THR A 240 36.16 -14.68 9.27
CA THR A 240 37.06 -13.50 9.34
C THR A 240 36.76 -12.57 10.53
N GLY A 241 35.63 -12.74 11.22
CA GLY A 241 35.17 -11.87 12.30
C GLY A 241 34.45 -10.61 11.81
N ASP A 242 34.12 -10.52 10.51
CA ASP A 242 33.42 -9.38 9.95
C ASP A 242 31.89 -9.46 10.19
N ALA A 243 31.32 -8.38 10.70
CA ALA A 243 29.87 -8.30 10.87
C ALA A 243 29.15 -8.22 9.51
N PRO A 244 27.98 -8.88 9.36
CA PRO A 244 27.16 -8.72 8.16
C PRO A 244 26.60 -7.31 8.06
N PRO A 245 26.23 -6.84 6.84
CA PRO A 245 25.55 -5.57 6.67
C PRO A 245 24.31 -5.44 7.57
N ALA A 246 24.12 -4.28 8.16
CA ALA A 246 22.97 -4.01 9.05
C ALA A 246 21.72 -3.64 8.22
N ASP A 247 21.24 -4.58 7.40
CA ASP A 247 20.07 -4.42 6.54
C ASP A 247 19.05 -5.56 6.71
N LEU A 248 17.91 -5.41 6.04
CA LEU A 248 16.81 -6.37 6.19
C LEU A 248 17.16 -7.75 5.60
N LEU A 249 17.93 -7.81 4.49
CA LEU A 249 18.34 -9.09 3.88
C LEU A 249 19.20 -9.91 4.85
N SER A 250 20.20 -9.30 5.48
CA SER A 250 21.00 -9.97 6.51
C SER A 250 20.14 -10.41 7.69
N ALA A 251 19.23 -9.54 8.14
CA ALA A 251 18.31 -9.88 9.23
C ALA A 251 17.39 -11.07 8.89
N LEU A 252 16.91 -11.17 7.64
CA LEU A 252 16.09 -12.30 7.16
C LEU A 252 16.89 -13.62 7.14
N LEU A 253 18.13 -13.57 6.62
CA LEU A 253 19.00 -14.75 6.52
C LEU A 253 19.44 -15.28 7.90
N LEU A 254 19.55 -14.40 8.89
CA LEU A 254 19.95 -14.74 10.26
C LEU A 254 18.77 -15.06 11.18
N ALA A 255 17.53 -14.73 10.76
CA ALA A 255 16.35 -14.95 11.58
C ALA A 255 16.13 -16.45 11.89
N ARG A 256 15.69 -16.73 13.12
CA ARG A 256 15.34 -18.08 13.59
C ARG A 256 13.91 -18.11 14.12
N ASP A 257 13.30 -19.27 14.08
CA ASP A 257 11.99 -19.47 14.70
C ASP A 257 12.13 -19.36 16.22
N GLN A 258 11.32 -18.54 16.86
CA GLN A 258 11.30 -18.34 18.31
C GLN A 258 10.96 -19.62 19.10
N ASN A 259 10.32 -20.60 18.44
CA ASN A 259 10.02 -21.92 19.02
C ASN A 259 11.19 -22.92 18.88
N GLY A 260 12.40 -22.46 18.56
CA GLY A 260 13.59 -23.30 18.40
C GLY A 260 13.69 -24.05 17.07
N GLY A 261 12.77 -23.80 16.14
CA GLY A 261 12.82 -24.36 14.79
C GLY A 261 13.84 -23.65 13.88
N PRO A 262 14.07 -24.21 12.68
CA PRO A 262 14.97 -23.59 11.69
C PRO A 262 14.41 -22.23 11.22
N GLY A 263 15.31 -21.36 10.75
CA GLY A 263 14.95 -20.12 10.06
C GLY A 263 14.26 -20.39 8.72
N LEU A 264 14.15 -19.34 7.90
CA LEU A 264 13.67 -19.46 6.52
C LEU A 264 14.74 -20.11 5.63
N THR A 265 14.31 -20.89 4.64
CA THR A 265 15.21 -21.36 3.57
C THR A 265 15.57 -20.20 2.64
N ASP A 266 16.57 -20.36 1.78
CA ASP A 266 16.97 -19.31 0.84
C ASP A 266 15.87 -19.00 -0.18
N GLU A 267 15.10 -20.02 -0.59
CA GLU A 267 13.93 -19.86 -1.45
C GLU A 267 12.81 -19.06 -0.74
N GLU A 268 12.54 -19.38 0.52
CA GLU A 268 11.58 -18.64 1.34
C GLU A 268 12.02 -17.18 1.56
N VAL A 269 13.33 -16.96 1.78
CA VAL A 269 13.90 -15.60 1.89
C VAL A 269 13.71 -14.85 0.57
N ALA A 270 14.06 -15.46 -0.57
CA ALA A 270 13.92 -14.86 -1.89
C ALA A 270 12.44 -14.49 -2.19
N ALA A 271 11.50 -15.39 -1.91
CA ALA A 271 10.06 -15.15 -2.10
C ALA A 271 9.53 -14.01 -1.22
N ASN A 272 10.01 -13.92 0.03
CA ASN A 272 9.63 -12.84 0.93
C ASN A 272 10.24 -11.50 0.52
N ILE A 273 11.47 -11.47 0.01
CA ILE A 273 12.09 -10.27 -0.56
C ILE A 273 11.29 -9.75 -1.74
N LEU A 274 10.90 -10.62 -2.69
CA LEU A 274 10.03 -10.23 -3.80
C LEU A 274 8.69 -9.68 -3.30
N THR A 275 8.13 -10.30 -2.27
CA THR A 275 6.90 -9.81 -1.62
C THR A 275 7.10 -8.40 -1.04
N PHE A 276 8.19 -8.16 -0.32
CA PHE A 276 8.45 -6.86 0.31
C PHE A 276 8.74 -5.77 -0.72
N ILE A 277 9.47 -6.08 -1.78
CA ILE A 277 9.71 -5.13 -2.88
C ILE A 277 8.39 -4.74 -3.55
N LEU A 278 7.58 -5.73 -3.94
CA LEU A 278 6.31 -5.45 -4.61
C LEU A 278 5.35 -4.67 -3.71
N ALA A 279 5.20 -5.11 -2.46
CA ALA A 279 4.24 -4.53 -1.52
C ALA A 279 4.69 -3.16 -0.99
N GLY A 280 5.97 -2.97 -0.71
CA GLY A 280 6.50 -1.74 -0.09
C GLY A 280 6.69 -0.59 -1.09
N HIS A 281 7.21 -0.90 -2.28
CA HIS A 281 7.51 0.10 -3.29
C HIS A 281 6.27 0.87 -3.75
N GLU A 282 5.26 0.18 -4.28
CA GLU A 282 4.16 0.86 -4.95
C GLU A 282 3.16 1.48 -3.98
N THR A 283 2.86 0.82 -2.87
CA THR A 283 1.84 1.30 -1.93
C THR A 283 2.22 2.63 -1.29
N THR A 284 3.45 2.76 -0.83
CA THR A 284 3.98 4.01 -0.26
C THR A 284 4.09 5.10 -1.31
N ALA A 285 4.53 4.76 -2.53
CA ALA A 285 4.59 5.72 -3.64
C ALA A 285 3.21 6.31 -3.96
N ARG A 286 2.15 5.49 -3.97
CA ARG A 286 0.77 5.96 -4.20
C ARG A 286 0.29 6.86 -3.06
N ALA A 287 0.53 6.47 -1.81
CA ALA A 287 0.20 7.32 -0.66
C ALA A 287 0.88 8.69 -0.75
N LEU A 288 2.17 8.73 -1.06
CA LEU A 288 2.94 9.97 -1.25
C LEU A 288 2.41 10.81 -2.43
N GLY A 289 2.18 10.17 -3.57
CA GLY A 289 1.68 10.86 -4.77
C GLY A 289 0.34 11.55 -4.53
N TRP A 290 -0.63 10.83 -3.94
CA TRP A 290 -1.93 11.41 -3.58
C TRP A 290 -1.80 12.49 -2.49
N THR A 291 -0.91 12.32 -1.51
CA THR A 291 -0.67 13.33 -0.48
C THR A 291 -0.15 14.64 -1.08
N LEU A 292 0.85 14.58 -1.95
CA LEU A 292 1.39 15.77 -2.62
C LEU A 292 0.36 16.42 -3.55
N HIS A 293 -0.47 15.62 -4.23
CA HIS A 293 -1.57 16.15 -5.02
C HIS A 293 -2.57 16.92 -4.15
N LEU A 294 -3.05 16.34 -3.04
CA LEU A 294 -3.97 17.00 -2.13
C LEU A 294 -3.37 18.28 -1.54
N LEU A 295 -2.12 18.24 -1.09
CA LEU A 295 -1.42 19.41 -0.58
C LEU A 295 -1.27 20.54 -1.61
N SER A 296 -1.09 20.20 -2.89
CA SER A 296 -1.01 21.19 -3.98
C SER A 296 -2.31 22.01 -4.17
N ARG A 297 -3.42 21.52 -3.61
CA ARG A 297 -4.73 22.14 -3.61
C ARG A 297 -5.10 22.79 -2.27
N GLN A 298 -4.29 22.59 -1.24
CA GLN A 298 -4.58 22.97 0.14
C GLN A 298 -3.40 23.75 0.74
N PRO A 299 -3.21 25.02 0.40
CA PRO A 299 -2.05 25.80 0.80
C PRO A 299 -1.93 25.97 2.33
N GLU A 300 -3.04 25.92 3.06
CA GLU A 300 -3.04 26.01 4.51
C GLU A 300 -2.37 24.77 5.14
N TYR A 301 -2.77 23.57 4.72
CA TYR A 301 -2.12 22.34 5.19
C TYR A 301 -0.68 22.24 4.69
N LEU A 302 -0.42 22.65 3.45
CA LEU A 302 0.96 22.69 2.93
C LEU A 302 1.86 23.55 3.84
N ALA A 303 1.43 24.73 4.24
CA ALA A 303 2.21 25.60 5.11
C ALA A 303 2.44 24.99 6.51
N ARG A 304 1.45 24.30 7.07
CA ARG A 304 1.58 23.57 8.36
C ARG A 304 2.65 22.47 8.28
N LEU A 305 2.59 21.64 7.23
CA LEU A 305 3.56 20.58 7.03
C LEU A 305 4.96 21.12 6.74
N GLN A 306 5.06 22.24 6.05
CA GLN A 306 6.35 22.92 5.82
C GLN A 306 6.96 23.43 7.13
N ALA A 307 6.14 23.96 8.04
CA ALA A 307 6.61 24.38 9.36
C ALA A 307 7.14 23.19 10.20
N GLU A 308 6.43 22.05 10.18
CA GLU A 308 6.91 20.81 10.80
C GLU A 308 8.23 20.32 10.14
N ALA A 309 8.30 20.35 8.81
CA ALA A 309 9.48 19.92 8.07
C ALA A 309 10.71 20.78 8.37
N ASP A 310 10.56 22.08 8.67
CA ASP A 310 11.66 22.95 9.06
C ASP A 310 12.27 22.57 10.42
N ALA A 311 11.42 22.12 11.35
CA ALA A 311 11.83 21.67 12.68
C ALA A 311 12.25 20.18 12.71
N PHE A 312 12.02 19.44 11.63
CA PHE A 312 12.28 18.01 11.60
C PHE A 312 13.74 17.64 11.75
N ASP A 313 14.03 16.76 12.71
CA ASP A 313 15.33 16.15 12.92
C ASP A 313 15.16 14.64 13.13
N VAL A 314 15.61 13.85 12.15
CA VAL A 314 15.50 12.38 12.19
C VAL A 314 16.32 11.75 13.31
N SER A 315 17.30 12.47 13.88
CA SER A 315 18.12 11.99 14.99
C SER A 315 17.42 12.10 16.35
N ASP A 316 16.37 12.90 16.46
CA ASP A 316 15.53 12.94 17.66
C ASP A 316 14.72 11.63 17.74
N PRO A 317 14.84 10.84 18.83
CA PRO A 317 14.04 9.63 19.00
C PRO A 317 12.52 9.85 18.94
N LYS A 318 12.06 11.07 19.18
CA LYS A 318 10.64 11.47 19.16
C LYS A 318 10.23 12.20 17.90
N TRP A 319 11.06 12.20 16.85
CA TRP A 319 10.79 12.94 15.63
C TRP A 319 9.39 12.74 15.06
N ALA A 320 8.82 11.54 15.18
CA ALA A 320 7.49 11.24 14.66
C ALA A 320 6.36 11.94 15.46
N GLU A 321 6.59 12.24 16.75
CA GLU A 321 5.68 13.01 17.58
C GLU A 321 5.72 14.51 17.22
N ALA A 322 6.81 14.97 16.64
CA ALA A 322 6.98 16.36 16.19
C ALA A 322 6.32 16.64 14.82
N LEU A 323 5.74 15.62 14.17
CA LEU A 323 5.09 15.72 12.86
C LEU A 323 3.59 15.34 12.91
N PRO A 324 2.77 15.89 13.83
CA PRO A 324 1.38 15.48 13.97
C PRO A 324 0.52 15.81 12.75
N TRP A 325 0.72 16.96 12.10
CA TRP A 325 0.00 17.33 10.89
C TRP A 325 0.44 16.51 9.68
N THR A 326 1.73 16.26 9.52
CA THR A 326 2.28 15.39 8.46
C THR A 326 1.65 14.01 8.54
N ARG A 327 1.57 13.44 9.75
CA ARG A 327 0.92 12.16 9.99
C ARG A 327 -0.58 12.23 9.71
N ALA A 328 -1.28 13.25 10.20
CA ALA A 328 -2.72 13.42 10.03
C ALA A 328 -3.11 13.56 8.54
N VAL A 329 -2.36 14.35 7.78
CA VAL A 329 -2.54 14.51 6.33
C VAL A 329 -2.31 13.19 5.60
N LEU A 330 -1.27 12.43 5.95
CA LEU A 330 -0.98 11.13 5.36
C LEU A 330 -2.09 10.10 5.68
N GLU A 331 -2.56 10.04 6.93
CA GLU A 331 -3.65 9.14 7.33
C GLU A 331 -4.97 9.52 6.63
N GLU A 332 -5.32 10.80 6.53
CA GLU A 332 -6.50 11.26 5.79
C GLU A 332 -6.37 10.98 4.28
N THR A 333 -5.18 11.14 3.72
CA THR A 333 -4.93 10.72 2.34
C THR A 333 -5.19 9.22 2.15
N MET A 334 -4.67 8.37 3.04
CA MET A 334 -4.93 6.92 2.97
C MET A 334 -6.38 6.54 3.27
N ARG A 335 -7.12 7.37 4.00
CA ARG A 335 -8.57 7.20 4.15
C ARG A 335 -9.28 7.43 2.82
N LEU A 336 -8.98 8.52 2.15
CA LEU A 336 -9.60 8.87 0.86
C LEU A 336 -9.02 8.05 -0.30
N PHE A 337 -7.74 7.78 -0.31
CA PHE A 337 -7.03 7.06 -1.38
C PHE A 337 -6.23 5.89 -0.82
N PRO A 338 -6.92 4.85 -0.28
CA PRO A 338 -6.23 3.69 0.28
C PRO A 338 -5.43 2.98 -0.83
N PRO A 339 -4.11 2.79 -0.67
CA PRO A 339 -3.29 2.12 -1.68
C PRO A 339 -3.80 0.71 -2.03
N ALA A 340 -4.34 -0.02 -1.04
CA ALA A 340 -5.02 -1.31 -1.23
C ALA A 340 -6.54 -1.12 -1.03
N PRO A 341 -7.31 -0.80 -2.09
CA PRO A 341 -8.69 -0.36 -1.95
C PRO A 341 -9.69 -1.50 -1.68
N THR A 342 -9.30 -2.76 -1.87
CA THR A 342 -10.20 -3.92 -1.72
C THR A 342 -9.44 -5.14 -1.25
N MET A 343 -10.04 -5.89 -0.33
CA MET A 343 -9.58 -7.18 0.16
C MET A 343 -10.71 -8.21 -0.01
N ALA A 344 -10.38 -9.40 -0.50
CA ALA A 344 -11.31 -10.52 -0.59
C ALA A 344 -10.87 -11.66 0.33
N ARG A 345 -11.83 -12.35 0.91
CA ARG A 345 -11.65 -13.57 1.69
C ARG A 345 -12.65 -14.63 1.19
N LYS A 346 -12.28 -15.88 1.32
CA LYS A 346 -13.17 -17.04 1.06
C LYS A 346 -13.46 -17.71 2.39
N ALA A 347 -14.74 -17.92 2.69
CA ALA A 347 -15.15 -18.66 3.86
C ALA A 347 -14.84 -20.16 3.68
N LEU A 348 -14.22 -20.78 4.68
CA LEU A 348 -13.93 -22.23 4.67
C LEU A 348 -15.10 -23.07 5.16
N ALA A 349 -15.88 -22.54 6.09
CA ALA A 349 -17.06 -23.15 6.67
C ALA A 349 -18.17 -22.11 6.78
N ASP A 350 -19.39 -22.58 7.01
CA ASP A 350 -20.55 -21.72 7.25
C ASP A 350 -20.32 -20.80 8.45
N ASP A 351 -20.83 -19.58 8.36
CA ASP A 351 -20.68 -18.54 9.38
C ASP A 351 -21.88 -17.58 9.35
N GLU A 352 -21.92 -16.63 10.28
CA GLU A 352 -22.92 -15.57 10.32
C GLU A 352 -22.25 -14.21 10.54
N ILE A 353 -22.59 -13.23 9.73
CA ILE A 353 -22.10 -11.85 9.85
C ILE A 353 -23.30 -10.90 9.84
N GLY A 354 -23.50 -10.18 10.96
CA GLY A 354 -24.58 -9.20 11.07
C GLY A 354 -25.98 -9.76 10.76
N GLY A 355 -26.28 -10.99 11.21
CA GLY A 355 -27.53 -11.68 10.96
C GLY A 355 -27.67 -12.30 9.57
N GLN A 356 -26.61 -12.24 8.74
CA GLN A 356 -26.58 -12.83 7.41
C GLN A 356 -25.78 -14.13 7.43
N THR A 357 -26.41 -15.24 7.01
CA THR A 357 -25.72 -16.52 6.84
C THR A 357 -24.73 -16.43 5.68
N ILE A 358 -23.54 -16.98 5.88
CA ILE A 358 -22.44 -17.07 4.92
C ILE A 358 -22.16 -18.56 4.71
N GLU A 359 -22.34 -19.03 3.48
CA GLU A 359 -22.06 -20.42 3.16
C GLU A 359 -20.56 -20.68 2.96
N ALA A 360 -20.12 -21.89 3.23
CA ALA A 360 -18.78 -22.34 2.90
C ALA A 360 -18.47 -22.11 1.41
N GLY A 361 -17.35 -21.51 1.10
CA GLY A 361 -16.96 -21.12 -0.26
C GLY A 361 -17.39 -19.72 -0.67
N ALA A 362 -18.27 -19.05 0.06
CA ALA A 362 -18.66 -17.66 -0.22
C ALA A 362 -17.47 -16.69 -0.18
N THR A 363 -17.54 -15.67 -1.00
CA THR A 363 -16.55 -14.59 -1.03
C THR A 363 -17.00 -13.42 -0.17
N VAL A 364 -16.22 -13.09 0.87
CA VAL A 364 -16.43 -11.90 1.69
C VAL A 364 -15.45 -10.81 1.26
N ILE A 365 -15.99 -9.67 0.85
CA ILE A 365 -15.23 -8.50 0.42
C ILE A 365 -15.26 -7.44 1.52
N ILE A 366 -14.08 -6.98 1.91
CA ILE A 366 -13.88 -5.81 2.75
C ILE A 366 -13.13 -4.78 1.92
N SER A 367 -13.74 -3.64 1.69
CA SER A 367 -13.15 -2.59 0.87
C SER A 367 -12.81 -1.35 1.70
N PRO A 368 -11.52 -1.07 1.97
CA PRO A 368 -11.11 0.22 2.55
C PRO A 368 -11.68 1.42 1.79
N TRP A 369 -11.77 1.34 0.45
CA TRP A 369 -12.38 2.40 -0.36
C TRP A 369 -13.82 2.70 0.02
N ILE A 370 -14.63 1.69 0.33
CA ILE A 370 -16.03 1.85 0.76
C ILE A 370 -16.08 2.22 2.25
N LEU A 371 -15.48 1.38 3.08
CA LEU A 371 -15.53 1.47 4.54
C LEU A 371 -15.08 2.84 5.04
N GLN A 372 -13.99 3.35 4.48
CA GLN A 372 -13.40 4.63 4.86
C GLN A 372 -14.12 5.85 4.24
N ARG A 373 -15.18 5.61 3.48
CA ARG A 373 -16.12 6.61 2.93
C ARG A 373 -17.58 6.32 3.30
N HIS A 374 -17.81 5.38 4.21
CA HIS A 374 -19.16 4.96 4.55
C HIS A 374 -19.88 6.06 5.34
N GLN A 375 -21.08 6.44 4.88
CA GLN A 375 -21.83 7.58 5.43
C GLN A 375 -22.29 7.38 6.88
N LEU A 376 -22.43 6.13 7.34
CA LEU A 376 -22.72 5.84 8.76
C LEU A 376 -21.49 5.94 9.67
N LEU A 377 -20.29 5.97 9.11
CA LEU A 377 -19.02 5.94 9.88
C LEU A 377 -18.27 7.27 9.86
N TRP A 378 -18.48 8.06 8.81
CA TRP A 378 -17.73 9.27 8.57
C TRP A 378 -18.65 10.44 8.29
N ASP A 379 -18.54 11.48 9.08
CA ASP A 379 -19.15 12.76 8.76
C ASP A 379 -18.46 13.38 7.54
N ASP A 380 -19.25 13.82 6.54
CA ASP A 380 -18.73 14.34 5.27
C ASP A 380 -17.61 13.45 4.66
N PRO A 381 -17.95 12.20 4.28
CA PRO A 381 -16.98 11.14 4.00
C PRO A 381 -16.06 11.41 2.81
N ASP A 382 -16.45 12.27 1.88
CA ASP A 382 -15.66 12.58 0.69
C ASP A 382 -14.80 13.85 0.87
N ALA A 383 -14.94 14.58 1.98
CA ALA A 383 -14.13 15.74 2.29
C ALA A 383 -12.74 15.38 2.81
N PHE A 384 -11.74 16.16 2.41
CA PHE A 384 -10.37 16.05 2.92
C PHE A 384 -10.26 16.89 4.20
N LYS A 385 -10.25 16.22 5.36
CA LYS A 385 -10.23 16.82 6.71
C LYS A 385 -9.15 16.11 7.57
N PRO A 386 -7.88 16.48 7.46
CA PRO A 386 -6.78 15.89 8.24
C PRO A 386 -6.98 15.98 9.76
N GLU A 387 -7.72 16.97 10.24
CA GLU A 387 -8.03 17.16 11.68
C GLU A 387 -8.61 15.91 12.34
N ARG A 388 -9.28 15.04 11.59
CA ARG A 388 -9.81 13.76 12.07
C ARG A 388 -8.73 12.89 12.71
N PHE A 389 -7.49 12.99 12.19
CA PHE A 389 -6.37 12.16 12.57
C PHE A 389 -5.36 12.84 13.51
N LEU A 390 -5.63 14.07 13.92
CA LEU A 390 -4.85 14.70 14.99
C LEU A 390 -4.99 13.90 16.30
N PRO A 391 -3.97 13.88 17.17
CA PRO A 391 -3.95 13.04 18.38
C PRO A 391 -5.20 13.17 19.26
N GLU A 392 -5.75 14.38 19.38
CA GLU A 392 -6.96 14.67 20.15
C GLU A 392 -8.23 14.03 19.56
N ASN A 393 -8.33 13.94 18.24
CA ASN A 393 -9.51 13.44 17.53
C ASN A 393 -9.40 11.96 17.14
N ARG A 394 -8.17 11.46 17.01
CA ARG A 394 -7.88 10.09 16.52
C ARG A 394 -8.59 8.99 17.31
N LYS A 395 -8.79 9.21 18.61
CA LYS A 395 -9.44 8.24 19.51
C LYS A 395 -10.93 8.03 19.22
N ALA A 396 -11.58 8.98 18.57
CA ALA A 396 -13.00 8.86 18.18
C ALA A 396 -13.22 7.94 16.97
N ILE A 397 -12.16 7.64 16.21
CA ILE A 397 -12.25 6.79 15.02
C ILE A 397 -12.16 5.33 15.46
N ASP A 398 -13.19 4.54 15.13
CA ASP A 398 -13.16 3.09 15.33
C ASP A 398 -12.01 2.47 14.52
N ARG A 399 -11.23 1.59 15.18
CA ARG A 399 -10.07 0.95 14.56
C ARG A 399 -10.39 0.07 13.36
N TYR A 400 -11.63 -0.40 13.25
CA TYR A 400 -12.10 -1.21 12.13
C TYR A 400 -12.87 -0.40 11.08
N ALA A 401 -13.14 0.90 11.34
CA ALA A 401 -13.60 1.84 10.32
C ALA A 401 -12.45 2.42 9.47
N TYR A 402 -11.21 2.37 9.97
CA TYR A 402 -10.00 2.86 9.30
C TYR A 402 -8.93 1.76 9.27
N ILE A 403 -8.80 1.08 8.13
CA ILE A 403 -7.96 -0.11 7.96
C ILE A 403 -7.04 -0.08 6.72
N PRO A 404 -6.26 1.01 6.50
CA PRO A 404 -5.40 1.10 5.31
C PRO A 404 -4.32 0.01 5.28
N PHE A 405 -3.98 -0.56 6.44
CA PHE A 405 -3.03 -1.66 6.62
C PHE A 405 -3.70 -3.00 6.94
N SER A 406 -5.02 -3.14 6.69
CA SER A 406 -5.80 -4.30 7.14
C SER A 406 -5.88 -4.41 8.68
N ALA A 407 -6.34 -5.54 9.21
CA ALA A 407 -6.45 -5.81 10.64
C ALA A 407 -6.19 -7.29 10.95
N GLY A 408 -6.16 -7.62 12.25
CA GLY A 408 -6.04 -8.99 12.75
C GLY A 408 -4.66 -9.63 12.48
N PRO A 409 -4.57 -10.97 12.47
CA PRO A 409 -3.31 -11.69 12.30
C PRO A 409 -2.61 -11.35 10.96
N ARG A 410 -3.38 -10.97 9.94
CA ARG A 410 -2.91 -10.62 8.59
C ARG A 410 -2.67 -9.11 8.39
N VAL A 411 -2.61 -8.32 9.47
CA VAL A 411 -2.24 -6.90 9.40
C VAL A 411 -0.91 -6.73 8.66
N CYS A 412 -0.76 -5.63 7.93
CA CYS A 412 0.45 -5.34 7.17
C CYS A 412 1.69 -5.40 8.08
N ILE A 413 2.66 -6.24 7.72
CA ILE A 413 3.89 -6.38 8.48
C ILE A 413 4.77 -5.14 8.37
N GLY A 414 4.73 -4.46 7.21
CA GLY A 414 5.51 -3.27 6.92
C GLY A 414 4.84 -1.94 7.31
N ALA A 415 3.75 -1.95 8.10
CA ALA A 415 3.02 -0.71 8.42
C ALA A 415 3.89 0.37 9.08
N ALA A 416 4.75 -0.03 10.04
CA ALA A 416 5.68 0.90 10.70
C ALA A 416 6.72 1.45 9.71
N PHE A 417 7.28 0.60 8.85
CA PHE A 417 8.22 1.00 7.79
C PHE A 417 7.58 2.03 6.86
N ALA A 418 6.39 1.71 6.32
CA ALA A 418 5.70 2.55 5.34
C ALA A 418 5.32 3.93 5.90
N LEU A 419 4.86 3.99 7.16
CA LEU A 419 4.54 5.27 7.82
C LEU A 419 5.79 6.11 8.06
N GLN A 420 6.87 5.51 8.57
CA GLN A 420 8.14 6.21 8.79
C GLN A 420 8.73 6.70 7.48
N GLU A 421 8.80 5.85 6.46
CA GLU A 421 9.25 6.19 5.11
C GLU A 421 8.47 7.37 4.54
N ALA A 422 7.14 7.31 4.57
CA ALA A 422 6.30 8.36 4.00
C ALA A 422 6.44 9.69 4.74
N MET A 423 6.49 9.68 6.08
CA MET A 423 6.66 10.91 6.88
C MET A 423 8.03 11.54 6.66
N ILE A 424 9.11 10.74 6.62
CA ILE A 424 10.47 11.22 6.34
C ILE A 424 10.56 11.80 4.92
N ALA A 425 9.98 11.12 3.93
CA ALA A 425 9.94 11.58 2.55
C ALA A 425 9.19 12.91 2.41
N LEU A 426 8.00 13.04 3.02
CA LEU A 426 7.23 14.29 3.03
C LEU A 426 8.03 15.43 3.68
N ALA A 427 8.63 15.18 4.85
CA ALA A 427 9.44 16.18 5.53
C ALA A 427 10.65 16.63 4.67
N ALA A 428 11.35 15.70 4.04
CA ALA A 428 12.48 16.03 3.15
C ALA A 428 12.04 16.85 1.92
N ILE A 429 10.91 16.49 1.30
CA ILE A 429 10.37 17.21 0.13
C ILE A 429 9.91 18.61 0.53
N LEU A 430 9.07 18.72 1.57
CA LEU A 430 8.39 19.96 1.96
C LEU A 430 9.33 20.96 2.63
N ARG A 431 10.47 20.51 3.14
CA ARG A 431 11.54 21.38 3.66
C ARG A 431 12.13 22.30 2.58
N ILE A 432 12.15 21.85 1.32
CA ILE A 432 12.81 22.58 0.22
C ILE A 432 11.87 23.00 -0.90
N ALA A 433 10.65 22.45 -0.96
CA ALA A 433 9.76 22.65 -2.08
C ALA A 433 8.41 23.26 -1.69
N ASP A 434 7.98 24.23 -2.50
CA ASP A 434 6.58 24.57 -2.68
C ASP A 434 5.98 23.67 -3.74
N VAL A 435 4.76 23.20 -3.52
CA VAL A 435 4.06 22.25 -4.39
C VAL A 435 2.84 22.92 -4.99
N GLU A 436 2.77 22.97 -6.32
CA GLU A 436 1.72 23.63 -7.07
C GLU A 436 1.10 22.69 -8.10
N ALA A 437 -0.22 22.58 -8.12
CA ALA A 437 -0.94 21.85 -9.17
C ALA A 437 -0.83 22.57 -10.51
N LEU A 438 -0.54 21.82 -11.59
CA LEU A 438 -0.43 22.39 -12.94
C LEU A 438 -1.73 22.37 -13.71
N THR A 439 -2.64 21.48 -13.37
CA THR A 439 -3.87 21.28 -14.12
C THR A 439 -5.07 21.63 -13.26
N THR A 440 -6.11 22.15 -13.89
CA THR A 440 -7.45 22.31 -13.27
C THR A 440 -8.23 21.00 -13.27
N VAL A 441 -7.77 19.99 -14.03
CA VAL A 441 -8.40 18.68 -14.09
C VAL A 441 -7.89 17.85 -12.92
N GLU A 442 -8.80 17.43 -12.06
CA GLU A 442 -8.52 16.54 -10.95
C GLU A 442 -8.22 15.13 -11.47
N PRO A 443 -7.10 14.52 -11.03
CA PRO A 443 -6.79 13.14 -11.37
C PRO A 443 -7.82 12.19 -10.76
N ARG A 444 -8.33 11.26 -11.58
CA ARG A 444 -9.33 10.29 -11.12
C ARG A 444 -8.65 9.02 -10.63
N PRO A 445 -9.00 8.52 -9.44
CA PRO A 445 -8.49 7.24 -8.97
C PRO A 445 -8.99 6.08 -9.85
N VAL A 446 -8.12 5.13 -10.13
CA VAL A 446 -8.40 3.88 -10.81
C VAL A 446 -7.80 2.72 -10.03
N HIS A 447 -8.60 1.67 -9.83
CA HIS A 447 -8.13 0.47 -9.14
C HIS A 447 -7.48 -0.50 -10.15
N GLN A 448 -6.23 -0.82 -9.87
CA GLN A 448 -5.55 -1.95 -10.50
C GLN A 448 -5.17 -2.96 -9.40
N ILE A 449 -3.89 -3.19 -9.09
CA ILE A 449 -3.48 -3.82 -7.81
C ILE A 449 -3.56 -2.80 -6.70
N THR A 450 -3.06 -1.60 -6.98
CA THR A 450 -3.11 -0.44 -6.09
C THR A 450 -4.03 0.63 -6.67
N LEU A 451 -4.35 1.63 -5.85
CA LEU A 451 -5.14 2.78 -6.25
C LEU A 451 -4.24 3.82 -6.92
N ARG A 452 -4.25 3.85 -8.25
CA ARG A 452 -3.47 4.78 -9.07
C ARG A 452 -4.30 5.97 -9.55
N SER A 453 -3.63 6.98 -10.05
CA SER A 453 -4.28 8.01 -10.88
C SER A 453 -4.43 7.50 -12.32
N ARG A 454 -5.56 7.82 -12.95
CA ARG A 454 -5.79 7.56 -14.38
C ARG A 454 -5.00 8.54 -15.25
N GLU A 455 -5.01 9.79 -14.88
CA GLU A 455 -4.28 10.87 -15.51
C GLU A 455 -2.92 11.06 -14.81
N PRO A 456 -1.84 11.44 -15.53
CA PRO A 456 -0.54 11.73 -14.89
C PRO A 456 -0.67 12.86 -13.86
N MET A 457 -0.20 12.65 -12.65
CA MET A 457 -0.17 13.68 -11.60
C MET A 457 1.06 14.55 -11.78
N ARG A 458 0.94 15.60 -12.59
CA ARG A 458 2.03 16.56 -12.82
C ARG A 458 1.90 17.73 -11.87
N LEU A 459 2.92 17.93 -11.05
CA LEU A 459 3.03 19.05 -10.13
C LEU A 459 4.27 19.89 -10.47
N ARG A 460 4.19 21.19 -10.20
CA ARG A 460 5.35 22.06 -10.24
C ARG A 460 5.91 22.20 -8.82
N LEU A 461 7.16 21.82 -8.66
CA LEU A 461 7.89 22.01 -7.43
C LEU A 461 8.85 23.19 -7.61
N ARG A 462 8.73 24.19 -6.74
CA ARG A 462 9.60 25.38 -6.72
C ARG A 462 10.49 25.33 -5.49
N ALA A 463 11.68 25.88 -5.62
CA ALA A 463 12.53 26.09 -4.45
C ALA A 463 11.80 27.01 -3.47
N ARG A 464 11.64 26.53 -2.24
CA ARG A 464 10.99 27.27 -1.17
C ARG A 464 11.86 28.46 -0.77
N ARG A 465 11.28 29.65 -0.68
CA ARG A 465 11.93 30.82 -0.07
C ARG A 465 11.82 30.66 1.44
N LYS A 466 12.95 30.42 2.11
CA LYS A 466 13.00 30.58 3.57
C LYS A 466 12.86 32.06 3.87
N GLY A 467 11.79 32.44 4.55
CA GLY A 467 11.60 33.81 5.03
C GLY A 467 12.61 34.18 6.09
#